data_0933b5889417a51ed3c8baf1c0cc5f1b
#
_entry.id   0933b5889417a51ed3c8baf1c0cc5f1b
#
_cell.length_a   1.000
_cell.length_b   1.000
_cell.length_c   1.000
_cell.angle_alpha   90.00
_cell.angle_beta   90.00
_cell.angle_gamma   90.00
#
_symmetry.space_group_name_H-M   'P 1'
#
loop_
_entity.id
_entity.type
_entity.pdbx_description
1 polymer ?
#
loop_
_entity_poly.entity_id
_entity_poly.type
_entity_poly.pdbx_seq_one_letter_code
_entity_poly.pdbx_strand_id
1 'polypeptide(L)'
;ILRLMDNLGIDTADVGLPGAGKRAVEDVTALVEAIRDEGPTIKASCAARTLRNDIEPVIEISRETGVEIELLTFLGSSPIRALAESWDIARLERLTSEAVDLGVKAGLPVSFVTEDTIRSSPKTLERLFKSAIDHGAKRLILCDTVGHATPDGIKALVGWTRELVESTGVEIGLDWHGHNDRGLALVNSVIAIESGCDRVHGTALGIGERVGNAAMDMILVN
;
A
#
# COMPACT_ATOMS: atom_id res chain seq x y z
N ILE A 1 -3.16 6.96 -19.96
CA ILE A 1 -2.31 6.03 -19.21
C ILE A 1 -3.16 4.88 -18.67
N LEU A 2 -4.26 5.15 -17.92
CA LEU A 2 -5.13 4.11 -17.34
C LEU A 2 -5.55 3.03 -18.35
N ARG A 3 -6.00 3.42 -19.56
CA ARG A 3 -6.34 2.46 -20.64
C ARG A 3 -5.18 1.58 -21.06
N LEU A 4 -3.96 2.11 -21.07
CA LEU A 4 -2.77 1.31 -21.40
C LEU A 4 -2.44 0.32 -20.29
N MET A 5 -2.62 0.72 -19.04
CA MET A 5 -2.45 -0.17 -17.88
C MET A 5 -3.50 -1.28 -17.91
N ASP A 6 -4.76 -0.96 -18.16
CA ASP A 6 -5.84 -1.92 -18.31
C ASP A 6 -5.58 -2.92 -19.45
N ASN A 7 -5.16 -2.43 -20.62
CA ASN A 7 -4.79 -3.28 -21.75
C ASN A 7 -3.58 -4.21 -21.48
N LEU A 8 -2.71 -3.82 -20.55
CA LEU A 8 -1.60 -4.66 -20.08
C LEU A 8 -2.02 -5.68 -19.02
N GLY A 9 -3.27 -5.64 -18.57
CA GLY A 9 -3.77 -6.53 -17.53
C GLY A 9 -3.35 -6.13 -16.11
N ILE A 10 -3.07 -4.84 -15.87
CA ILE A 10 -2.78 -4.32 -14.54
C ILE A 10 -4.07 -4.30 -13.71
N ASP A 11 -4.06 -4.92 -12.55
CA ASP A 11 -5.26 -5.08 -11.71
C ASP A 11 -5.71 -3.79 -11.03
N THR A 12 -4.74 -3.00 -10.54
CA THR A 12 -5.04 -1.79 -9.75
C THR A 12 -4.12 -0.64 -10.12
N ALA A 13 -4.65 0.58 -10.05
CA ALA A 13 -3.88 1.81 -10.17
C ALA A 13 -4.03 2.66 -8.91
N ASP A 14 -2.91 3.00 -8.27
CA ASP A 14 -2.90 4.09 -7.29
C ASP A 14 -3.07 5.41 -8.07
N VAL A 15 -4.24 6.02 -7.92
CA VAL A 15 -4.62 7.23 -8.67
C VAL A 15 -4.26 8.52 -7.92
N GLY A 16 -3.71 8.39 -6.71
CA GLY A 16 -3.10 9.53 -6.01
C GLY A 16 -3.37 9.61 -4.51
N LEU A 17 -3.05 10.78 -3.97
CA LEU A 17 -3.16 11.12 -2.55
C LEU A 17 -4.09 12.35 -2.40
N PRO A 18 -5.42 12.17 -2.31
CA PRO A 18 -6.36 13.29 -2.21
C PRO A 18 -6.10 14.22 -1.02
N GLY A 19 -5.60 13.67 0.10
CA GLY A 19 -5.20 14.44 1.28
C GLY A 19 -4.07 15.45 1.06
N ALA A 20 -3.43 15.45 -0.12
CA ALA A 20 -2.41 16.44 -0.47
C ALA A 20 -3.00 17.84 -0.81
N GLY A 21 -4.31 17.96 -0.99
CA GLY A 21 -5.00 19.22 -1.17
C GLY A 21 -5.99 19.24 -2.34
N LYS A 22 -6.62 20.39 -2.54
CA LYS A 22 -7.75 20.56 -3.45
C LYS A 22 -7.46 20.05 -4.88
N ARG A 23 -6.29 20.38 -5.43
CA ARG A 23 -5.92 19.93 -6.78
C ARG A 23 -5.80 18.40 -6.86
N ALA A 24 -5.22 17.78 -5.83
CA ALA A 24 -5.12 16.32 -5.79
C ALA A 24 -6.51 15.66 -5.74
N VAL A 25 -7.46 16.26 -5.02
CA VAL A 25 -8.87 15.80 -5.02
C VAL A 25 -9.46 15.91 -6.43
N GLU A 26 -9.29 17.04 -7.12
CA GLU A 26 -9.79 17.26 -8.49
C GLU A 26 -9.18 16.25 -9.48
N ASP A 27 -7.86 16.05 -9.44
CA ASP A 27 -7.13 15.12 -10.30
C ASP A 27 -7.57 13.67 -10.07
N VAL A 28 -7.67 13.23 -8.79
CA VAL A 28 -8.11 11.88 -8.43
C VAL A 28 -9.56 11.66 -8.83
N THR A 29 -10.44 12.63 -8.58
CA THR A 29 -11.85 12.53 -8.99
C THR A 29 -11.96 12.31 -10.50
N ALA A 30 -11.24 13.08 -11.30
CA ALA A 30 -11.26 12.94 -12.77
C ALA A 30 -10.76 11.56 -13.23
N LEU A 31 -9.72 10.99 -12.57
CA LEU A 31 -9.23 9.65 -12.88
C LEU A 31 -10.23 8.56 -12.50
N VAL A 32 -10.87 8.69 -11.35
CA VAL A 32 -11.90 7.74 -10.88
C VAL A 32 -13.15 7.81 -11.78
N GLU A 33 -13.56 9.01 -12.19
CA GLU A 33 -14.65 9.18 -13.16
C GLU A 33 -14.31 8.56 -14.52
N ALA A 34 -13.06 8.69 -14.98
CA ALA A 34 -12.62 8.03 -16.21
C ALA A 34 -12.67 6.49 -16.08
N ILE A 35 -12.35 5.92 -14.92
CA ILE A 35 -12.53 4.48 -14.65
C ILE A 35 -14.02 4.11 -14.73
N ARG A 36 -14.91 4.89 -14.13
CA ARG A 36 -16.36 4.65 -14.21
C ARG A 36 -16.90 4.71 -15.63
N ASP A 37 -16.58 5.78 -16.34
CA ASP A 37 -17.25 6.15 -17.60
C ASP A 37 -16.68 5.41 -18.82
N GLU A 38 -15.40 5.07 -18.79
CA GLU A 38 -14.71 4.37 -19.86
C GLU A 38 -14.76 2.83 -19.71
N GLY A 39 -15.15 2.33 -18.54
CA GLY A 39 -15.37 0.91 -18.26
C GLY A 39 -14.14 0.01 -18.29
N PRO A 40 -12.91 0.48 -17.96
CA PRO A 40 -11.78 -0.42 -17.80
C PRO A 40 -12.00 -1.39 -16.64
N THR A 41 -11.28 -2.52 -16.67
CA THR A 41 -11.35 -3.51 -15.59
C THR A 41 -10.43 -3.16 -14.41
N ILE A 42 -9.50 -2.23 -14.61
CA ILE A 42 -8.56 -1.76 -13.61
C ILE A 42 -9.31 -1.08 -12.44
N LYS A 43 -8.92 -1.42 -11.23
CA LYS A 43 -9.50 -0.88 -9.99
C LYS A 43 -8.72 0.34 -9.51
N ALA A 44 -9.42 1.30 -8.89
CA ALA A 44 -8.79 2.45 -8.28
C ALA A 44 -8.30 2.13 -6.87
N SER A 45 -7.11 2.63 -6.52
CA SER A 45 -6.67 2.75 -5.14
C SER A 45 -6.17 4.17 -4.86
N CYS A 46 -6.22 4.61 -3.61
CA CYS A 46 -5.71 5.90 -3.18
C CYS A 46 -4.89 5.76 -1.91
N ALA A 47 -3.72 6.40 -1.90
CA ALA A 47 -2.91 6.52 -0.70
C ALA A 47 -3.50 7.55 0.28
N ALA A 48 -3.40 7.29 1.58
CA ALA A 48 -3.75 8.22 2.65
C ALA A 48 -2.90 7.96 3.89
N ARG A 49 -2.40 9.01 4.56
CA ARG A 49 -1.83 8.83 5.90
C ARG A 49 -2.91 8.34 6.86
N THR A 50 -2.51 7.74 7.97
CA THR A 50 -3.42 7.34 9.05
C THR A 50 -4.03 8.55 9.79
N LEU A 51 -4.54 9.50 9.03
CA LEU A 51 -5.16 10.73 9.50
C LEU A 51 -6.55 10.90 8.87
N ARG A 52 -7.54 11.25 9.68
CA ARG A 52 -8.92 11.48 9.23
C ARG A 52 -8.99 12.42 8.02
N ASN A 53 -8.28 13.54 8.07
CA ASN A 53 -8.29 14.55 7.01
C ASN A 53 -7.70 14.05 5.66
N ASP A 54 -6.91 12.96 5.67
CA ASP A 54 -6.40 12.34 4.44
C ASP A 54 -7.35 11.25 3.93
N ILE A 55 -8.06 10.57 4.83
CA ILE A 55 -8.96 9.46 4.51
C ILE A 55 -10.33 9.96 4.06
N GLU A 56 -10.88 11.00 4.71
CA GLU A 56 -12.19 11.53 4.35
C GLU A 56 -12.33 11.93 2.88
N PRO A 57 -11.36 12.59 2.23
CA PRO A 57 -11.46 12.89 0.80
C PRO A 57 -11.56 11.62 -0.08
N VAL A 58 -10.90 10.52 0.26
CA VAL A 58 -11.02 9.25 -0.47
C VAL A 58 -12.44 8.70 -0.35
N ILE A 59 -13.00 8.74 0.87
CA ILE A 59 -14.39 8.31 1.13
C ILE A 59 -15.39 9.16 0.34
N GLU A 60 -15.19 10.47 0.32
CA GLU A 60 -16.05 11.41 -0.39
C GLU A 60 -16.02 11.16 -1.90
N ILE A 61 -14.83 11.03 -2.50
CA ILE A 61 -14.67 10.72 -3.94
C ILE A 61 -15.35 9.38 -4.28
N SER A 62 -15.12 8.33 -3.49
CA SER A 62 -15.76 7.03 -3.73
C SER A 62 -17.29 7.13 -3.68
N ARG A 63 -17.83 7.84 -2.71
CA ARG A 63 -19.28 8.04 -2.55
C ARG A 63 -19.88 8.86 -3.68
N GLU A 64 -19.24 9.96 -4.08
CA GLU A 64 -19.74 10.88 -5.11
C GLU A 64 -19.68 10.28 -6.51
N THR A 65 -18.61 9.54 -6.80
CA THR A 65 -18.45 8.88 -8.10
C THR A 65 -19.17 7.55 -8.21
N GLY A 66 -19.48 6.90 -7.07
CA GLY A 66 -20.04 5.54 -7.03
C GLY A 66 -19.02 4.45 -7.36
N VAL A 67 -17.72 4.77 -7.44
CA VAL A 67 -16.65 3.82 -7.71
C VAL A 67 -16.02 3.36 -6.39
N GLU A 68 -15.87 2.03 -6.22
CA GLU A 68 -15.12 1.49 -5.10
C GLU A 68 -13.64 1.86 -5.22
N ILE A 69 -13.08 2.47 -4.20
CA ILE A 69 -11.67 2.84 -4.13
C ILE A 69 -11.00 2.04 -2.99
N GLU A 70 -9.95 1.30 -3.30
CA GLU A 70 -9.13 0.66 -2.26
C GLU A 70 -8.34 1.73 -1.51
N LEU A 71 -8.58 1.85 -0.19
CA LEU A 71 -7.87 2.80 0.66
C LEU A 71 -6.53 2.20 1.11
N LEU A 72 -5.42 2.78 0.65
CA LEU A 72 -4.06 2.42 1.06
C LEU A 72 -3.64 3.33 2.22
N THR A 73 -3.99 2.97 3.47
CA THR A 73 -3.64 3.82 4.61
C THR A 73 -2.26 3.47 5.16
N PHE A 74 -1.34 4.46 5.18
CA PHE A 74 0.05 4.24 5.50
C PHE A 74 0.51 4.90 6.80
N LEU A 75 1.42 4.19 7.49
CA LEU A 75 2.03 4.59 8.76
C LEU A 75 3.51 4.23 8.79
N GLY A 76 4.36 5.17 9.19
CA GLY A 76 5.78 4.90 9.40
C GLY A 76 6.01 4.03 10.64
N SER A 77 6.57 2.83 10.44
CA SER A 77 6.71 1.82 11.50
C SER A 77 8.14 1.65 12.03
N SER A 78 9.14 2.31 11.40
CA SER A 78 10.53 2.15 11.80
C SER A 78 10.88 2.92 13.09
N PRO A 79 11.90 2.46 13.84
CA PRO A 79 12.40 3.17 15.01
C PRO A 79 12.86 4.60 14.71
N ILE A 80 13.37 4.84 13.49
CA ILE A 80 13.81 6.18 13.03
C ILE A 80 12.58 7.10 12.95
N ARG A 81 11.50 6.62 12.36
CA ARG A 81 10.26 7.40 12.26
C ARG A 81 9.63 7.64 13.63
N ALA A 82 9.57 6.61 14.47
CA ALA A 82 9.07 6.72 15.84
C ALA A 82 9.85 7.75 16.65
N LEU A 83 11.18 7.79 16.51
CA LEU A 83 12.02 8.78 17.17
C LEU A 83 11.76 10.20 16.63
N ALA A 84 11.70 10.37 15.31
CA ALA A 84 11.49 11.69 14.69
C ALA A 84 10.15 12.33 15.05
N GLU A 85 9.10 11.50 15.16
CA GLU A 85 7.73 11.93 15.45
C GLU A 85 7.38 11.85 16.93
N SER A 86 8.30 11.36 17.77
CA SER A 86 8.03 11.08 19.20
C SER A 86 6.82 10.15 19.39
N TRP A 87 6.71 9.11 18.56
CA TRP A 87 5.64 8.13 18.61
C TRP A 87 6.04 6.90 19.42
N ASP A 88 5.16 6.49 20.33
CA ASP A 88 5.23 5.21 21.00
C ASP A 88 4.35 4.16 20.29
N ILE A 89 4.50 2.92 20.68
CA ILE A 89 3.76 1.81 20.06
C ILE A 89 2.25 1.92 20.31
N ALA A 90 1.80 2.44 21.44
CA ALA A 90 0.38 2.60 21.73
C ALA A 90 -0.26 3.64 20.80
N ARG A 91 0.47 4.70 20.47
CA ARG A 91 0.05 5.68 19.46
C ARG A 91 -0.01 5.08 18.07
N LEU A 92 1.00 4.28 17.68
CA LEU A 92 1.01 3.60 16.37
C LEU A 92 -0.20 2.68 16.23
N GLU A 93 -0.51 1.85 17.24
CA GLU A 93 -1.69 0.98 17.23
C GLU A 93 -2.99 1.76 17.15
N ARG A 94 -3.13 2.84 17.92
CA ARG A 94 -4.33 3.68 17.86
C ARG A 94 -4.51 4.30 16.47
N LEU A 95 -3.46 4.88 15.88
CA LEU A 95 -3.53 5.45 14.54
C LEU A 95 -3.89 4.39 13.50
N THR A 96 -3.35 3.18 13.63
CA THR A 96 -3.68 2.05 12.76
C THR A 96 -5.16 1.69 12.88
N SER A 97 -5.64 1.43 14.09
CA SER A 97 -7.03 1.01 14.32
C SER A 97 -8.04 2.08 13.90
N GLU A 98 -7.81 3.34 14.26
CA GLU A 98 -8.70 4.46 13.89
C GLU A 98 -8.79 4.65 12.38
N ALA A 99 -7.66 4.55 11.66
CA ALA A 99 -7.62 4.72 10.21
C ALA A 99 -8.30 3.56 9.47
N VAL A 100 -8.00 2.32 9.84
CA VAL A 100 -8.63 1.13 9.25
C VAL A 100 -10.13 1.13 9.51
N ASP A 101 -10.55 1.36 10.76
CA ASP A 101 -11.94 1.48 11.16
C ASP A 101 -12.70 2.53 10.33
N LEU A 102 -12.09 3.68 10.09
CA LEU A 102 -12.72 4.76 9.34
C LEU A 102 -13.02 4.33 7.90
N GLY A 103 -12.06 3.73 7.21
CA GLY A 103 -12.25 3.22 5.85
C GLY A 103 -13.27 2.07 5.79
N VAL A 104 -13.14 1.09 6.67
CA VAL A 104 -14.05 -0.07 6.73
C VAL A 104 -15.48 0.35 7.04
N LYS A 105 -15.71 1.26 7.99
CA LYS A 105 -17.04 1.80 8.33
C LYS A 105 -17.66 2.59 7.19
N ALA A 106 -16.84 3.17 6.32
CA ALA A 106 -17.30 3.84 5.11
C ALA A 106 -17.58 2.88 3.94
N GLY A 107 -17.31 1.58 4.11
CA GLY A 107 -17.55 0.54 3.10
C GLY A 107 -16.41 0.37 2.09
N LEU A 108 -15.24 0.98 2.32
CA LEU A 108 -14.08 0.82 1.44
C LEU A 108 -13.29 -0.45 1.77
N PRO A 109 -12.74 -1.16 0.78
CA PRO A 109 -11.67 -2.11 1.02
C PRO A 109 -10.42 -1.36 1.52
N VAL A 110 -9.85 -1.82 2.64
CA VAL A 110 -8.71 -1.15 3.28
C VAL A 110 -7.48 -2.03 3.22
N SER A 111 -6.39 -1.48 2.71
CA SER A 111 -5.04 -2.03 2.76
C SER A 111 -4.20 -1.23 3.75
N PHE A 112 -3.61 -1.91 4.71
CA PHE A 112 -2.73 -1.28 5.68
C PHE A 112 -1.28 -1.32 5.22
N VAL A 113 -0.64 -0.16 5.16
CA VAL A 113 0.70 0.01 4.62
C VAL A 113 1.68 0.38 5.73
N THR A 114 2.75 -0.40 5.90
CA THR A 114 3.84 -0.03 6.79
C THR A 114 4.96 0.63 6.00
N GLU A 115 5.07 1.97 6.11
CA GLU A 115 6.23 2.69 5.59
C GLU A 115 7.48 2.21 6.35
N ASP A 116 8.54 1.92 5.60
CA ASP A 116 9.83 1.49 6.15
C ASP A 116 9.77 0.16 6.93
N THR A 117 8.99 -0.79 6.38
CA THR A 117 8.81 -2.12 6.97
C THR A 117 10.14 -2.83 7.22
N ILE A 118 11.06 -2.74 6.26
CA ILE A 118 12.36 -3.44 6.29
C ILE A 118 13.21 -3.06 7.52
N ARG A 119 13.08 -1.84 8.02
CA ARG A 119 13.84 -1.36 9.19
C ARG A 119 13.02 -1.38 10.49
N SER A 120 11.82 -1.90 10.44
CA SER A 120 10.93 -1.99 11.60
C SER A 120 11.21 -3.26 12.42
N SER A 121 10.95 -3.21 13.72
CA SER A 121 11.12 -4.40 14.56
C SER A 121 9.97 -5.40 14.32
N PRO A 122 10.24 -6.72 14.31
CA PRO A 122 9.18 -7.73 14.18
C PRO A 122 8.07 -7.58 15.23
N LYS A 123 8.41 -7.21 16.47
CA LYS A 123 7.42 -6.97 17.53
C LYS A 123 6.48 -5.80 17.21
N THR A 124 7.01 -4.73 16.61
CA THR A 124 6.18 -3.59 16.19
C THR A 124 5.27 -4.00 15.05
N LEU A 125 5.82 -4.65 14.03
CA LEU A 125 5.04 -5.12 12.87
C LEU A 125 3.94 -6.09 13.27
N GLU A 126 4.23 -7.08 14.13
CA GLU A 126 3.23 -8.03 14.62
C GLU A 126 2.03 -7.31 15.26
N ARG A 127 2.29 -6.34 16.13
CA ARG A 127 1.22 -5.59 16.81
C ARG A 127 0.40 -4.78 15.83
N LEU A 128 1.04 -4.08 14.88
CA LEU A 128 0.36 -3.25 13.90
C LEU A 128 -0.43 -4.09 12.90
N PHE A 129 0.13 -5.21 12.43
CA PHE A 129 -0.56 -6.11 11.49
C PHE A 129 -1.77 -6.76 12.14
N LYS A 130 -1.64 -7.28 13.37
CA LYS A 130 -2.79 -7.82 14.12
C LYS A 130 -3.86 -6.75 14.33
N SER A 131 -3.47 -5.55 14.76
CA SER A 131 -4.41 -4.43 14.92
C SER A 131 -5.13 -4.11 13.61
N ALA A 132 -4.42 -4.02 12.47
CA ALA A 132 -5.06 -3.75 11.19
C ALA A 132 -6.03 -4.86 10.77
N ILE A 133 -5.65 -6.13 10.95
CA ILE A 133 -6.48 -7.30 10.64
C ILE A 133 -7.74 -7.32 11.51
N ASP A 134 -7.60 -7.13 12.82
CA ASP A 134 -8.71 -7.12 13.79
C ASP A 134 -9.74 -6.02 13.50
N HIS A 135 -9.30 -4.91 12.87
CA HIS A 135 -10.18 -3.80 12.46
C HIS A 135 -10.67 -3.90 11.01
N GLY A 136 -10.34 -5.00 10.31
CA GLY A 136 -10.95 -5.35 9.03
C GLY A 136 -10.15 -5.00 7.79
N ALA A 137 -8.84 -4.71 7.91
CA ALA A 137 -7.97 -4.60 6.76
C ALA A 137 -8.01 -5.88 5.92
N LYS A 138 -7.98 -5.73 4.59
CA LYS A 138 -8.03 -6.86 3.65
C LYS A 138 -6.66 -7.22 3.10
N ARG A 139 -5.70 -6.32 3.20
CA ARG A 139 -4.34 -6.50 2.72
C ARG A 139 -3.34 -5.84 3.66
N LEU A 140 -2.13 -6.39 3.68
CA LEU A 140 -0.96 -5.76 4.28
C LEU A 140 0.06 -5.44 3.18
N ILE A 141 0.59 -4.22 3.17
CA ILE A 141 1.57 -3.78 2.19
C ILE A 141 2.91 -3.58 2.88
N LEU A 142 3.89 -4.37 2.47
CA LEU A 142 5.26 -4.33 2.98
C LEU A 142 6.09 -3.39 2.12
N CYS A 143 6.70 -2.36 2.72
CA CYS A 143 7.45 -1.34 1.98
C CYS A 143 8.95 -1.41 2.26
N ASP A 144 9.73 -1.53 1.19
CA ASP A 144 11.16 -1.21 1.17
C ASP A 144 11.35 0.26 0.77
N THR A 145 10.97 1.14 1.69
CA THR A 145 10.87 2.59 1.46
C THR A 145 12.18 3.23 1.01
N VAL A 146 13.32 2.69 1.41
CA VAL A 146 14.65 3.23 1.10
C VAL A 146 15.51 2.30 0.24
N GLY A 147 14.89 1.30 -0.39
CA GLY A 147 15.58 0.36 -1.29
C GLY A 147 16.71 -0.41 -0.59
N HIS A 148 16.53 -0.74 0.71
CA HIS A 148 17.57 -1.34 1.55
C HIS A 148 17.51 -2.86 1.63
N ALA A 149 16.39 -3.46 1.27
CA ALA A 149 16.17 -4.88 1.37
C ALA A 149 17.15 -5.71 0.52
N THR A 150 17.52 -6.85 1.06
CA THR A 150 18.23 -7.89 0.32
C THR A 150 17.25 -9.01 -0.07
N PRO A 151 17.54 -9.78 -1.14
CA PRO A 151 16.72 -10.92 -1.54
C PRO A 151 16.39 -11.88 -0.39
N ASP A 152 17.37 -12.27 0.42
CA ASP A 152 17.15 -13.15 1.57
C ASP A 152 16.32 -12.48 2.68
N GLY A 153 16.50 -11.16 2.86
CA GLY A 153 15.70 -10.38 3.81
C GLY A 153 14.22 -10.36 3.41
N ILE A 154 13.94 -10.29 2.11
CA ILE A 154 12.56 -10.34 1.61
C ILE A 154 11.93 -11.70 1.83
N LYS A 155 12.63 -12.78 1.48
CA LYS A 155 12.14 -14.15 1.74
C LYS A 155 11.78 -14.34 3.22
N ALA A 156 12.66 -13.89 4.10
CA ALA A 156 12.43 -13.98 5.55
C ALA A 156 11.24 -13.13 6.01
N LEU A 157 11.12 -11.88 5.54
CA LEU A 157 10.03 -10.97 5.92
C LEU A 157 8.68 -11.48 5.40
N VAL A 158 8.60 -11.84 4.11
CA VAL A 158 7.35 -12.32 3.50
C VAL A 158 6.92 -13.63 4.14
N GLY A 159 7.84 -14.60 4.32
CA GLY A 159 7.55 -15.87 4.99
C GLY A 159 7.02 -15.65 6.42
N TRP A 160 7.72 -14.84 7.21
CA TRP A 160 7.28 -14.49 8.57
C TRP A 160 5.90 -13.81 8.58
N THR A 161 5.64 -12.91 7.63
CA THR A 161 4.34 -12.22 7.55
C THR A 161 3.23 -13.19 7.17
N ARG A 162 3.49 -14.14 6.27
CA ARG A 162 2.53 -15.21 5.91
C ARG A 162 2.18 -16.08 7.11
N GLU A 163 3.17 -16.55 7.86
CA GLU A 163 2.94 -17.33 9.09
C GLU A 163 2.10 -16.53 10.11
N LEU A 164 2.38 -15.22 10.25
CA LEU A 164 1.60 -14.34 11.12
C LEU A 164 0.14 -14.24 10.66
N VAL A 165 -0.09 -13.98 9.37
CA VAL A 165 -1.44 -13.90 8.78
C VAL A 165 -2.19 -15.22 8.97
N GLU A 166 -1.59 -16.36 8.64
CA GLU A 166 -2.17 -17.68 8.82
C GLU A 166 -2.57 -17.94 10.28
N SER A 167 -1.77 -17.48 11.24
CA SER A 167 -2.06 -17.62 12.66
C SER A 167 -3.33 -16.89 13.11
N THR A 168 -3.80 -15.90 12.35
CA THR A 168 -5.04 -15.15 12.65
C THR A 168 -6.29 -15.87 12.18
N GLY A 169 -6.18 -16.82 11.26
CA GLY A 169 -7.32 -17.49 10.63
C GLY A 169 -8.14 -16.60 9.68
N VAL A 170 -7.67 -15.40 9.37
CA VAL A 170 -8.32 -14.45 8.46
C VAL A 170 -7.59 -14.46 7.11
N GLU A 171 -8.34 -14.45 6.02
CA GLU A 171 -7.78 -14.33 4.67
C GLU A 171 -7.34 -12.88 4.43
N ILE A 172 -6.03 -12.68 4.28
CA ILE A 172 -5.39 -11.37 4.09
C ILE A 172 -4.45 -11.44 2.89
N GLY A 173 -4.62 -10.51 1.95
CA GLY A 173 -3.69 -10.32 0.85
C GLY A 173 -2.38 -9.70 1.33
N LEU A 174 -1.28 -10.04 0.66
CA LEU A 174 0.04 -9.52 0.98
C LEU A 174 0.67 -8.88 -0.24
N ASP A 175 1.05 -7.61 -0.13
CA ASP A 175 1.64 -6.84 -1.21
C ASP A 175 3.08 -6.44 -0.90
N TRP A 176 3.85 -6.24 -1.95
CA TRP A 176 5.20 -5.71 -1.89
C TRP A 176 5.31 -4.37 -2.62
N HIS A 177 5.93 -3.38 -1.97
CA HIS A 177 6.26 -2.09 -2.55
C HIS A 177 7.75 -1.79 -2.35
N GLY A 178 8.53 -1.64 -3.43
CA GLY A 178 9.97 -1.49 -3.36
C GLY A 178 10.51 -0.31 -4.14
N HIS A 179 11.45 0.43 -3.50
CA HIS A 179 12.26 1.47 -4.13
C HIS A 179 13.60 0.94 -4.64
N ASN A 180 14.23 1.69 -5.55
CA ASN A 180 15.38 1.23 -6.33
C ASN A 180 16.73 1.82 -5.90
N ASP A 181 16.83 2.32 -4.66
CA ASP A 181 18.02 3.04 -4.18
C ASP A 181 19.31 2.23 -4.30
N ARG A 182 19.24 0.91 -4.20
CA ARG A 182 20.38 0.00 -4.41
C ARG A 182 20.32 -0.78 -5.72
N GLY A 183 19.42 -0.44 -6.64
CA GLY A 183 19.26 -1.13 -7.91
C GLY A 183 18.63 -2.52 -7.79
N LEU A 184 17.97 -2.85 -6.68
CA LEU A 184 17.43 -4.18 -6.40
C LEU A 184 15.90 -4.26 -6.49
N ALA A 185 15.20 -3.17 -6.80
CA ALA A 185 13.74 -3.13 -6.76
C ALA A 185 13.08 -4.20 -7.64
N LEU A 186 13.57 -4.43 -8.86
CA LEU A 186 13.06 -5.47 -9.75
C LEU A 186 13.25 -6.87 -9.16
N VAL A 187 14.49 -7.21 -8.82
CA VAL A 187 14.82 -8.54 -8.25
C VAL A 187 14.03 -8.80 -6.99
N ASN A 188 13.93 -7.79 -6.13
CA ASN A 188 13.20 -7.87 -4.86
C ASN A 188 11.69 -8.07 -5.08
N SER A 189 11.11 -7.46 -6.12
CA SER A 189 9.69 -7.65 -6.47
C SER A 189 9.41 -9.07 -6.95
N VAL A 190 10.26 -9.61 -7.81
CA VAL A 190 10.13 -11.01 -8.27
C VAL A 190 10.25 -11.98 -7.09
N ILE A 191 11.23 -11.78 -6.22
CA ILE A 191 11.41 -12.62 -5.02
C ILE A 191 10.24 -12.48 -4.04
N ALA A 192 9.64 -11.31 -3.92
CA ALA A 192 8.46 -11.12 -3.08
C ALA A 192 7.28 -11.99 -3.57
N ILE A 193 7.03 -12.03 -4.89
CA ILE A 193 6.01 -12.92 -5.48
C ILE A 193 6.36 -14.39 -5.22
N GLU A 194 7.59 -14.81 -5.53
CA GLU A 194 8.05 -16.20 -5.31
C GLU A 194 7.96 -16.61 -3.83
N SER A 195 8.07 -15.65 -2.92
CA SER A 195 7.98 -15.89 -1.48
C SER A 195 6.56 -15.85 -0.93
N GLY A 196 5.56 -15.49 -1.75
CA GLY A 196 4.15 -15.55 -1.39
C GLY A 196 3.45 -14.20 -1.29
N CYS A 197 3.97 -13.10 -1.83
CA CYS A 197 3.16 -11.91 -2.03
C CYS A 197 2.16 -12.14 -3.17
N ASP A 198 0.94 -11.65 -2.99
CA ASP A 198 -0.15 -11.79 -3.97
C ASP A 198 -0.09 -10.69 -5.04
N ARG A 199 0.51 -9.55 -4.70
CA ARG A 199 0.60 -8.38 -5.58
C ARG A 199 1.92 -7.65 -5.35
N VAL A 200 2.48 -7.07 -6.42
CA VAL A 200 3.64 -6.18 -6.35
C VAL A 200 3.32 -4.84 -7.00
N HIS A 201 3.92 -3.79 -6.49
CA HIS A 201 3.75 -2.44 -6.97
C HIS A 201 4.91 -2.06 -7.88
N GLY A 202 4.59 -1.52 -9.05
CA GLY A 202 5.56 -1.00 -10.00
C GLY A 202 5.11 0.33 -10.58
N THR A 203 6.04 1.05 -11.19
CA THR A 203 5.76 2.27 -11.93
C THR A 203 6.25 2.16 -13.37
N ALA A 204 5.62 2.89 -14.29
CA ALA A 204 6.06 2.91 -15.67
C ALA A 204 7.54 3.30 -15.77
N LEU A 205 8.35 2.44 -16.39
CA LEU A 205 9.81 2.61 -16.52
C LEU A 205 10.55 2.80 -15.18
N GLY A 206 9.94 2.44 -14.06
CA GLY A 206 10.52 2.64 -12.73
C GLY A 206 10.58 4.09 -12.25
N ILE A 207 9.90 5.02 -12.92
CA ILE A 207 9.91 6.44 -12.53
C ILE A 207 9.20 6.62 -11.20
N GLY A 208 9.87 7.25 -10.23
CA GLY A 208 9.35 7.45 -8.89
C GLY A 208 10.26 8.31 -8.03
N GLU A 209 10.02 8.30 -6.73
CA GLU A 209 10.81 9.07 -5.76
C GLU A 209 12.29 8.72 -5.80
N ARG A 210 13.15 9.71 -5.61
CA ARG A 210 14.62 9.61 -5.58
C ARG A 210 15.18 8.97 -6.87
N VAL A 211 15.53 7.70 -6.79
CA VAL A 211 16.08 6.91 -7.91
C VAL A 211 15.04 6.00 -8.57
N GLY A 212 13.80 6.06 -8.13
CA GLY A 212 12.67 5.33 -8.69
C GLY A 212 12.21 4.12 -7.89
N ASN A 213 11.29 3.37 -8.50
CA ASN A 213 10.64 2.17 -7.99
C ASN A 213 10.97 0.94 -8.86
N ALA A 214 10.34 -0.18 -8.58
CA ALA A 214 10.37 -1.32 -9.48
C ALA A 214 9.74 -0.95 -10.84
N ALA A 215 10.46 -1.21 -11.92
CA ALA A 215 10.00 -0.92 -13.27
C ALA A 215 8.92 -1.93 -13.69
N MET A 216 7.70 -1.49 -13.90
CA MET A 216 6.55 -2.34 -14.19
C MET A 216 6.72 -3.14 -15.49
N ASP A 217 7.27 -2.52 -16.53
CA ASP A 217 7.61 -3.18 -17.79
C ASP A 217 8.58 -4.35 -17.59
N MET A 218 9.56 -4.18 -16.69
CA MET A 218 10.50 -5.25 -16.36
C MET A 218 9.87 -6.32 -15.45
N ILE A 219 8.94 -5.97 -14.56
CA ILE A 219 8.21 -6.97 -13.77
C ILE A 219 7.36 -7.85 -14.67
N LEU A 220 6.67 -7.26 -15.66
CA LEU A 220 5.77 -8.00 -16.58
C LEU A 220 6.50 -8.99 -17.51
N VAL A 221 7.79 -8.80 -17.78
CA VAL A 221 8.55 -9.69 -18.65
C VAL A 221 9.40 -10.73 -17.89
N ASN A 222 9.49 -10.65 -16.58
CA ASN A 222 10.24 -11.59 -15.73
C ASN A 222 9.31 -12.49 -14.92
#